data_a7bf18d18db3a510e62e1131add9911f
#
_entry.id   a7bf18d18db3a510e62e1131add9911f
#
_cell.length_a   1.000
_cell.length_b   1.000
_cell.length_c   1.000
_cell.angle_alpha   90.00
_cell.angle_beta   90.00
_cell.angle_gamma   90.00
#
_symmetry.space_group_name_H-M   'P 1'
#
loop_
_entity.id
_entity.type
_entity.pdbx_description
1 polymer ?
#
loop_
_entity_poly.entity_id
_entity_poly.type
_entity_poly.pdbx_seq_one_letter_code
_entity_poly.pdbx_strand_id
1 'polypeptide(L)'
;MGSPGVHGDRFGSAADDYALYRADFPAAGIDRMVALGVGTPGQRLLDLGCGTGTLARQFAARGCTVTGADVDARMLAAARSLAVAASLQVAWWKCPAEDTGLPSASFDVVTAAQCWHWFDGEAAAGEVRRLLVAGGLVAVCGFDWLPLPDTVSGVTEALIQAHNPSWNLGGIRDPGPEARRHLSGAGFVVVETFTFDVDVPYSVDSWRLRIRASAAILDLNTAGAAAFDAELAGVLADRFPGDSLLAPHRVWASVAVAPS
;
A
#
# COMPACT_ATOMS: atom_id res chain seq x y z
N MET A 1 -11.99 4.15 18.90
CA MET A 1 -12.81 3.81 17.73
C MET A 1 -12.97 5.06 16.90
N GLY A 2 -12.12 5.26 15.88
CA GLY A 2 -12.21 6.37 14.93
C GLY A 2 -13.14 5.96 13.80
N SER A 3 -14.07 6.84 13.42
CA SER A 3 -15.02 6.58 12.34
C SER A 3 -14.29 6.29 11.01
N PRO A 4 -14.71 5.30 10.21
CA PRO A 4 -14.05 4.86 8.98
C PRO A 4 -13.93 5.91 7.87
N GLY A 5 -14.51 7.09 8.00
CA GLY A 5 -14.52 8.13 6.95
C GLY A 5 -13.43 9.22 7.06
N VAL A 6 -12.65 9.25 8.14
CA VAL A 6 -11.77 10.42 8.43
C VAL A 6 -10.37 10.28 7.82
N HIS A 7 -9.94 9.08 7.44
CA HIS A 7 -8.58 8.84 6.97
C HIS A 7 -8.40 9.02 5.45
N GLY A 8 -9.44 8.77 4.64
CA GLY A 8 -9.38 8.90 3.17
C GLY A 8 -9.06 10.32 2.68
N ASP A 9 -9.57 11.34 3.34
CA ASP A 9 -9.39 12.75 2.93
C ASP A 9 -7.94 13.28 3.09
N ARG A 10 -7.10 12.61 3.87
CA ARG A 10 -5.74 13.07 4.18
C ARG A 10 -4.75 12.81 3.04
N PHE A 11 -4.82 11.65 2.43
CA PHE A 11 -3.92 11.27 1.34
C PHE A 11 -4.22 12.00 0.04
N GLY A 12 -5.47 12.33 -0.23
CA GLY A 12 -5.87 13.02 -1.45
C GLY A 12 -5.27 14.41 -1.63
N SER A 13 -4.92 15.13 -0.56
CA SER A 13 -4.23 16.43 -0.65
C SER A 13 -2.76 16.31 -1.05
N ALA A 14 -2.14 15.14 -0.90
CA ALA A 14 -0.77 14.82 -1.27
C ALA A 14 -0.70 13.75 -2.36
N ALA A 15 -1.81 13.49 -3.08
CA ALA A 15 -1.91 12.40 -4.05
C ALA A 15 -0.84 12.48 -5.15
N ASP A 16 -0.52 13.68 -5.62
CA ASP A 16 0.48 13.90 -6.67
C ASP A 16 1.89 13.60 -6.14
N ASP A 17 2.27 14.11 -4.96
CA ASP A 17 3.55 13.82 -4.33
C ASP A 17 3.66 12.36 -3.94
N TYR A 18 2.57 11.79 -3.40
CA TYR A 18 2.49 10.37 -3.08
C TYR A 18 2.71 9.48 -4.30
N ALA A 19 2.07 9.82 -5.42
CA ALA A 19 2.21 9.09 -6.68
C ALA A 19 3.61 9.18 -7.28
N LEU A 20 4.27 10.34 -7.09
CA LEU A 20 5.56 10.64 -7.73
C LEU A 20 6.76 10.05 -6.96
N TYR A 21 6.67 10.02 -5.62
CA TYR A 21 7.83 9.69 -4.77
C TYR A 21 7.72 8.35 -4.03
N ARG A 22 6.55 7.71 -4.07
CA ARG A 22 6.44 6.36 -3.54
C ARG A 22 7.04 5.35 -4.51
N ALA A 23 7.98 4.53 -4.02
CA ALA A 23 8.52 3.43 -4.82
C ALA A 23 7.41 2.46 -5.24
N ASP A 24 7.46 2.01 -6.48
CA ASP A 24 6.58 0.95 -6.97
C ASP A 24 6.78 -0.34 -6.20
N PHE A 25 5.73 -1.15 -6.12
CA PHE A 25 5.84 -2.47 -5.50
C PHE A 25 6.88 -3.30 -6.27
N PRO A 26 7.90 -3.90 -5.61
CA PRO A 26 8.99 -4.53 -6.30
C PRO A 26 8.55 -5.69 -7.20
N ALA A 27 9.13 -5.77 -8.39
CA ALA A 27 8.82 -6.82 -9.37
C ALA A 27 8.96 -8.22 -8.77
N ALA A 28 9.98 -8.47 -7.95
CA ALA A 28 10.17 -9.74 -7.26
C ALA A 28 8.99 -10.13 -6.35
N GLY A 29 8.35 -9.14 -5.70
CA GLY A 29 7.15 -9.38 -4.90
C GLY A 29 5.95 -9.75 -5.76
N ILE A 30 5.76 -9.06 -6.88
CA ILE A 30 4.72 -9.39 -7.86
C ILE A 30 4.97 -10.78 -8.45
N ASP A 31 6.20 -11.08 -8.87
CA ASP A 31 6.54 -12.38 -9.47
C ASP A 31 6.30 -13.54 -8.49
N ARG A 32 6.58 -13.31 -7.19
CA ARG A 32 6.25 -14.29 -6.15
C ARG A 32 4.74 -14.49 -6.01
N MET A 33 3.93 -13.42 -6.03
CA MET A 33 2.47 -13.51 -6.02
C MET A 33 1.95 -14.24 -7.27
N VAL A 34 2.49 -13.95 -8.46
CA VAL A 34 2.13 -14.63 -9.70
C VAL A 34 2.46 -16.13 -9.65
N ALA A 35 3.60 -16.51 -9.07
CA ALA A 35 3.95 -17.93 -8.86
C ALA A 35 2.96 -18.66 -7.94
N LEU A 36 2.21 -17.93 -7.10
CA LEU A 36 1.14 -18.45 -6.26
C LEU A 36 -0.24 -18.37 -6.92
N GLY A 37 -0.31 -17.98 -8.20
CA GLY A 37 -1.54 -17.86 -8.96
C GLY A 37 -2.24 -16.48 -8.86
N VAL A 38 -1.66 -15.51 -8.19
CA VAL A 38 -2.23 -14.16 -8.03
C VAL A 38 -1.77 -13.27 -9.17
N GLY A 39 -2.68 -12.81 -10.02
CA GLY A 39 -2.39 -11.86 -11.09
C GLY A 39 -1.80 -12.50 -12.36
N THR A 40 -2.18 -13.73 -12.66
CA THR A 40 -1.84 -14.37 -13.95
C THR A 40 -2.64 -13.75 -15.11
N PRO A 41 -2.09 -13.71 -16.34
CA PRO A 41 -2.78 -13.11 -17.49
C PRO A 41 -4.19 -13.66 -17.68
N GLY A 42 -5.15 -12.78 -17.98
CA GLY A 42 -6.55 -13.12 -18.19
C GLY A 42 -7.42 -13.13 -16.94
N GLN A 43 -6.85 -13.12 -15.74
CA GLN A 43 -7.64 -13.04 -14.50
C GLN A 43 -8.36 -11.70 -14.36
N ARG A 44 -9.57 -11.74 -13.81
CA ARG A 44 -10.31 -10.56 -13.33
C ARG A 44 -9.81 -10.23 -11.93
N LEU A 45 -9.12 -9.12 -11.79
CA LEU A 45 -8.48 -8.71 -10.55
C LEU A 45 -9.09 -7.42 -10.01
N LEU A 46 -9.46 -7.42 -8.73
CA LEU A 46 -9.82 -6.23 -7.98
C LEU A 46 -8.63 -5.82 -7.08
N ASP A 47 -8.15 -4.58 -7.23
CA ASP A 47 -7.21 -3.97 -6.30
C ASP A 47 -7.99 -3.07 -5.34
N LEU A 48 -8.18 -3.53 -4.10
CA LEU A 48 -9.02 -2.90 -3.08
C LEU A 48 -8.18 -1.96 -2.20
N GLY A 49 -8.64 -0.70 -2.05
CA GLY A 49 -7.83 0.36 -1.46
C GLY A 49 -6.63 0.70 -2.34
N CYS A 50 -6.86 0.82 -3.65
CA CYS A 50 -5.81 0.89 -4.65
C CYS A 50 -4.97 2.18 -4.63
N GLY A 51 -5.43 3.22 -3.93
CA GLY A 51 -4.76 4.52 -3.89
C GLY A 51 -4.51 5.08 -5.29
N THR A 52 -3.26 5.42 -5.59
CA THR A 52 -2.83 5.87 -6.92
C THR A 52 -2.67 4.74 -7.96
N GLY A 53 -3.11 3.52 -7.64
CA GLY A 53 -3.20 2.40 -8.55
C GLY A 53 -1.88 1.72 -8.89
N THR A 54 -0.90 1.77 -8.01
CA THR A 54 0.42 1.16 -8.24
C THR A 54 0.32 -0.33 -8.55
N LEU A 55 -0.38 -1.10 -7.71
CA LEU A 55 -0.53 -2.55 -7.92
C LEU A 55 -1.47 -2.84 -9.09
N ALA A 56 -2.59 -2.09 -9.19
CA ALA A 56 -3.54 -2.21 -10.30
C ALA A 56 -2.86 -2.07 -11.67
N ARG A 57 -2.01 -1.04 -11.85
CA ARG A 57 -1.26 -0.83 -13.11
C ARG A 57 -0.26 -1.96 -13.39
N GLN A 58 0.44 -2.46 -12.37
CA GLN A 58 1.40 -3.54 -12.54
C GLN A 58 0.74 -4.86 -12.99
N PHE A 59 -0.43 -5.18 -12.44
CA PHE A 59 -1.19 -6.36 -12.88
C PHE A 59 -1.88 -6.15 -14.24
N ALA A 60 -2.37 -4.94 -14.55
CA ALA A 60 -2.86 -4.63 -15.88
C ALA A 60 -1.77 -4.79 -16.95
N ALA A 61 -0.54 -4.34 -16.68
CA ALA A 61 0.60 -4.52 -17.57
C ALA A 61 0.98 -6.01 -17.79
N ARG A 62 0.57 -6.90 -16.87
CA ARG A 62 0.76 -8.36 -16.99
C ARG A 62 -0.42 -9.07 -17.65
N GLY A 63 -1.41 -8.34 -18.13
CA GLY A 63 -2.54 -8.89 -18.89
C GLY A 63 -3.75 -9.30 -18.06
N CYS A 64 -3.87 -8.84 -16.82
CA CYS A 64 -5.10 -8.98 -16.04
C CYS A 64 -6.15 -7.97 -16.50
N THR A 65 -7.43 -8.32 -16.36
CA THR A 65 -8.54 -7.36 -16.43
C THR A 65 -8.73 -6.76 -15.05
N VAL A 66 -8.28 -5.51 -14.85
CA VAL A 66 -8.17 -4.92 -13.52
C VAL A 66 -9.25 -3.88 -13.24
N THR A 67 -9.82 -3.97 -12.04
CA THR A 67 -10.60 -2.92 -11.41
C THR A 67 -9.82 -2.42 -10.19
N GLY A 68 -9.55 -1.11 -10.10
CA GLY A 68 -9.01 -0.47 -8.90
C GLY A 68 -10.13 0.22 -8.14
N ALA A 69 -10.25 -0.04 -6.84
CA ALA A 69 -11.28 0.52 -5.99
C ALA A 69 -10.66 1.29 -4.81
N ASP A 70 -11.17 2.50 -4.54
CA ASP A 70 -10.73 3.34 -3.42
C ASP A 70 -11.86 4.26 -2.96
N VAL A 71 -11.82 4.67 -1.71
CA VAL A 71 -12.78 5.61 -1.14
C VAL A 71 -12.50 7.07 -1.55
N ASP A 72 -11.23 7.41 -1.84
CA ASP A 72 -10.82 8.77 -2.19
C ASP A 72 -10.84 9.00 -3.72
N ALA A 73 -11.73 9.89 -4.16
CA ALA A 73 -11.85 10.26 -5.57
C ALA A 73 -10.60 10.93 -6.16
N ARG A 74 -9.77 11.62 -5.33
CA ARG A 74 -8.53 12.28 -5.77
C ARG A 74 -7.45 11.23 -6.06
N MET A 75 -7.35 10.21 -5.21
CA MET A 75 -6.48 9.05 -5.46
C MET A 75 -6.85 8.35 -6.76
N LEU A 76 -8.14 8.11 -6.99
CA LEU A 76 -8.62 7.50 -8.24
C LEU A 76 -8.38 8.40 -9.46
N ALA A 77 -8.44 9.72 -9.33
CA ALA A 77 -8.11 10.65 -10.40
C ALA A 77 -6.62 10.56 -10.78
N ALA A 78 -5.72 10.55 -9.78
CA ALA A 78 -4.29 10.35 -10.01
C ALA A 78 -4.00 8.97 -10.62
N ALA A 79 -4.64 7.91 -10.10
CA ALA A 79 -4.51 6.55 -10.63
C ALA A 79 -4.90 6.47 -12.12
N ARG A 80 -6.02 7.10 -12.49
CA ARG A 80 -6.49 7.17 -13.88
C ARG A 80 -5.48 7.88 -14.78
N SER A 81 -4.96 9.04 -14.34
CA SER A 81 -3.97 9.81 -15.09
C SER A 81 -2.70 9.00 -15.34
N LEU A 82 -2.21 8.29 -14.31
CA LEU A 82 -1.02 7.44 -14.41
C LEU A 82 -1.25 6.21 -15.32
N ALA A 83 -2.44 5.60 -15.28
CA ALA A 83 -2.79 4.48 -16.16
C ALA A 83 -2.84 4.93 -17.63
N VAL A 84 -3.45 6.10 -17.90
CA VAL A 84 -3.50 6.68 -19.26
C VAL A 84 -2.08 6.97 -19.76
N ALA A 85 -1.22 7.59 -18.94
CA ALA A 85 0.16 7.88 -19.31
C ALA A 85 0.96 6.60 -19.63
N ALA A 86 0.64 5.48 -18.97
CA ALA A 86 1.24 4.17 -19.20
C ALA A 86 0.53 3.36 -20.31
N SER A 87 -0.50 3.91 -20.97
CA SER A 87 -1.33 3.21 -21.97
C SER A 87 -1.98 1.93 -21.45
N LEU A 88 -2.34 1.90 -20.15
CA LEU A 88 -2.98 0.77 -19.50
C LEU A 88 -4.48 0.97 -19.35
N GLN A 89 -5.25 -0.11 -19.49
CA GLN A 89 -6.69 -0.13 -19.28
C GLN A 89 -6.99 -0.67 -17.87
N VAL A 90 -7.54 0.18 -16.99
CA VAL A 90 -7.98 -0.18 -15.64
C VAL A 90 -9.34 0.49 -15.42
N ALA A 91 -10.32 -0.27 -14.92
CA ALA A 91 -11.57 0.28 -14.43
C ALA A 91 -11.37 0.87 -13.03
N TRP A 92 -11.97 2.04 -12.74
CA TRP A 92 -11.81 2.70 -11.46
C TRP A 92 -13.17 2.87 -10.79
N TRP A 93 -13.26 2.43 -9.53
CA TRP A 93 -14.51 2.36 -8.79
C TRP A 93 -14.37 3.06 -7.43
N LYS A 94 -15.27 4.01 -7.13
CA LYS A 94 -15.26 4.72 -5.84
C LYS A 94 -16.19 4.00 -4.87
N CYS A 95 -15.63 3.36 -3.84
CA CYS A 95 -16.40 2.67 -2.81
C CYS A 95 -15.57 2.46 -1.53
N PRO A 96 -16.20 2.19 -0.38
CA PRO A 96 -15.52 1.62 0.77
C PRO A 96 -15.17 0.14 0.51
N ALA A 97 -14.19 -0.37 1.26
CA ALA A 97 -13.74 -1.75 1.12
C ALA A 97 -14.74 -2.77 1.68
N GLU A 98 -15.55 -2.32 2.62
CA GLU A 98 -16.52 -3.11 3.37
C GLU A 98 -17.85 -3.34 2.61
N ASP A 99 -18.14 -2.46 1.63
CA ASP A 99 -19.35 -2.53 0.80
C ASP A 99 -19.07 -1.87 -0.56
N THR A 100 -18.57 -2.67 -1.49
CA THR A 100 -18.14 -2.16 -2.81
C THR A 100 -19.29 -1.91 -3.76
N GLY A 101 -20.44 -2.54 -3.56
CA GLY A 101 -21.56 -2.55 -4.51
C GLY A 101 -21.25 -3.30 -5.81
N LEU A 102 -20.10 -3.96 -5.94
CA LEU A 102 -19.73 -4.76 -7.10
C LEU A 102 -20.42 -6.13 -7.07
N PRO A 103 -20.64 -6.76 -8.23
CA PRO A 103 -21.35 -8.05 -8.29
C PRO A 103 -20.60 -9.17 -7.53
N SER A 104 -21.34 -10.09 -6.91
CA SER A 104 -20.78 -11.30 -6.30
C SER A 104 -20.11 -12.20 -7.33
N ALA A 105 -19.09 -12.96 -6.90
CA ALA A 105 -18.38 -13.94 -7.72
C ALA A 105 -17.90 -13.38 -9.08
N SER A 106 -17.47 -12.11 -9.08
CA SER A 106 -17.06 -11.40 -10.30
C SER A 106 -15.55 -11.30 -10.48
N PHE A 107 -14.76 -11.69 -9.46
CA PHE A 107 -13.30 -11.62 -9.50
C PHE A 107 -12.67 -12.98 -9.22
N ASP A 108 -11.56 -13.23 -9.90
CA ASP A 108 -10.71 -14.40 -9.70
C ASP A 108 -9.68 -14.11 -8.61
N VAL A 109 -9.29 -12.83 -8.47
CA VAL A 109 -8.30 -12.35 -7.52
C VAL A 109 -8.73 -11.02 -6.90
N VAL A 110 -8.50 -10.87 -5.59
CA VAL A 110 -8.54 -9.58 -4.90
C VAL A 110 -7.15 -9.30 -4.30
N THR A 111 -6.63 -8.09 -4.50
CA THR A 111 -5.42 -7.60 -3.83
C THR A 111 -5.76 -6.44 -2.90
N ALA A 112 -5.03 -6.31 -1.79
CA ALA A 112 -5.10 -5.18 -0.88
C ALA A 112 -3.68 -4.84 -0.41
N ALA A 113 -3.10 -3.76 -0.97
CA ALA A 113 -1.72 -3.39 -0.71
C ALA A 113 -1.62 -2.16 0.19
N GLN A 114 -1.03 -2.33 1.37
CA GLN A 114 -0.77 -1.25 2.35
C GLN A 114 -2.01 -0.46 2.81
N CYS A 115 -3.18 -1.09 2.78
CA CYS A 115 -4.45 -0.45 3.11
C CYS A 115 -5.28 -1.23 4.14
N TRP A 116 -4.98 -2.51 4.38
CA TRP A 116 -5.81 -3.37 5.22
C TRP A 116 -6.04 -2.84 6.63
N HIS A 117 -5.07 -2.15 7.21
CA HIS A 117 -5.15 -1.54 8.54
C HIS A 117 -6.07 -0.31 8.62
N TRP A 118 -6.57 0.18 7.47
CA TRP A 118 -7.58 1.25 7.40
C TRP A 118 -9.00 0.71 7.36
N PHE A 119 -9.18 -0.59 7.10
CA PHE A 119 -10.47 -1.22 6.93
C PHE A 119 -11.05 -1.72 8.27
N ASP A 120 -12.38 -1.84 8.33
CA ASP A 120 -12.99 -2.83 9.22
C ASP A 120 -12.66 -4.20 8.64
N GLY A 121 -11.64 -4.84 9.17
CA GLY A 121 -11.06 -6.04 8.57
C GLY A 121 -12.00 -7.24 8.54
N GLU A 122 -12.95 -7.35 9.47
CA GLU A 122 -13.95 -8.42 9.47
C GLU A 122 -14.99 -8.19 8.36
N ALA A 123 -15.50 -6.96 8.25
CA ALA A 123 -16.45 -6.60 7.20
C ALA A 123 -15.79 -6.67 5.81
N ALA A 124 -14.56 -6.15 5.66
CA ALA A 124 -13.80 -6.22 4.41
C ALA A 124 -13.51 -7.67 3.98
N ALA A 125 -13.15 -8.56 4.92
CA ALA A 125 -12.93 -9.97 4.60
C ALA A 125 -14.22 -10.67 4.13
N GLY A 126 -15.37 -10.32 4.73
CA GLY A 126 -16.68 -10.76 4.28
C GLY A 126 -17.02 -10.31 2.87
N GLU A 127 -16.75 -9.04 2.57
CA GLU A 127 -16.97 -8.47 1.23
C GLU A 127 -16.03 -9.10 0.19
N VAL A 128 -14.74 -9.27 0.50
CA VAL A 128 -13.79 -9.97 -0.37
C VAL A 128 -14.25 -11.39 -0.68
N ARG A 129 -14.77 -12.11 0.33
CA ARG A 129 -15.34 -13.43 0.10
C ARG A 129 -16.53 -13.41 -0.85
N ARG A 130 -17.43 -12.42 -0.72
CA ARG A 130 -18.60 -12.27 -1.62
C ARG A 130 -18.19 -11.99 -3.05
N LEU A 131 -17.12 -11.20 -3.25
CA LEU A 131 -16.64 -10.75 -4.55
C LEU A 131 -15.88 -11.84 -5.32
N LEU A 132 -15.20 -12.75 -4.64
CA LEU A 132 -14.41 -13.81 -5.25
C LEU A 132 -15.30 -14.95 -5.74
N VAL A 133 -14.88 -15.55 -6.86
CA VAL A 133 -15.39 -16.86 -7.27
C VAL A 133 -14.97 -17.94 -6.26
N ALA A 134 -15.64 -19.09 -6.28
CA ALA A 134 -15.20 -20.25 -5.50
C ALA A 134 -13.74 -20.61 -5.87
N GLY A 135 -12.88 -20.79 -4.86
CA GLY A 135 -11.46 -21.02 -5.08
C GLY A 135 -10.64 -19.82 -5.57
N GLY A 136 -11.25 -18.62 -5.64
CA GLY A 136 -10.54 -17.38 -5.96
C GLY A 136 -9.52 -17.00 -4.88
N LEU A 137 -8.57 -16.16 -5.22
CA LEU A 137 -7.43 -15.82 -4.35
C LEU A 137 -7.55 -14.39 -3.80
N VAL A 138 -7.13 -14.21 -2.55
CA VAL A 138 -6.87 -12.90 -1.98
C VAL A 138 -5.41 -12.77 -1.59
N ALA A 139 -4.79 -11.63 -1.91
CA ALA A 139 -3.44 -11.28 -1.47
C ALA A 139 -3.46 -9.96 -0.70
N VAL A 140 -3.18 -10.02 0.59
CA VAL A 140 -2.92 -8.82 1.40
C VAL A 140 -1.41 -8.66 1.51
N CYS A 141 -0.90 -7.49 1.13
CA CYS A 141 0.54 -7.29 1.01
C CYS A 141 0.96 -5.86 1.41
N GLY A 142 2.25 -5.70 1.61
CA GLY A 142 2.86 -4.43 1.95
C GLY A 142 4.29 -4.30 1.46
N PHE A 143 4.69 -3.05 1.33
CA PHE A 143 6.03 -2.63 0.96
C PHE A 143 6.38 -1.36 1.71
N ASP A 144 7.03 -1.53 2.87
CA ASP A 144 7.27 -0.44 3.83
C ASP A 144 8.76 -0.29 4.10
N TRP A 145 9.20 0.96 4.36
CA TRP A 145 10.57 1.16 4.82
C TRP A 145 10.81 0.42 6.13
N LEU A 146 12.01 -0.13 6.23
CA LEU A 146 12.44 -0.92 7.37
C LEU A 146 13.37 -0.06 8.24
N PRO A 147 12.93 0.38 9.43
CA PRO A 147 13.69 1.30 10.27
C PRO A 147 14.78 0.56 11.05
N LEU A 148 15.78 0.04 10.33
CA LEU A 148 16.94 -0.58 10.95
C LEU A 148 17.88 0.47 11.58
N PRO A 149 18.56 0.16 12.67
CA PRO A 149 19.56 1.05 13.26
C PRO A 149 20.56 1.52 12.21
N ASP A 150 20.99 2.79 12.33
CA ASP A 150 22.00 3.43 11.48
C ASP A 150 21.70 3.50 9.98
N THR A 151 20.49 3.13 9.55
CA THR A 151 20.02 3.34 8.18
C THR A 151 19.27 4.66 8.04
N VAL A 152 19.11 5.13 6.79
CA VAL A 152 18.31 6.32 6.49
C VAL A 152 16.86 6.17 7.00
N SER A 153 16.29 4.98 6.86
CA SER A 153 14.93 4.67 7.34
C SER A 153 14.85 4.72 8.87
N GLY A 154 15.86 4.17 9.57
CA GLY A 154 15.89 4.16 11.04
C GLY A 154 16.02 5.54 11.63
N VAL A 155 16.92 6.35 11.07
CA VAL A 155 17.10 7.75 11.49
C VAL A 155 15.86 8.58 11.24
N THR A 156 15.25 8.41 10.08
CA THR A 156 14.00 9.08 9.71
C THR A 156 12.86 8.70 10.66
N GLU A 157 12.71 7.42 10.97
CA GLU A 157 11.67 6.93 11.89
C GLU A 157 11.84 7.50 13.30
N ALA A 158 13.08 7.55 13.80
CA ALA A 158 13.38 8.17 15.11
C ALA A 158 12.98 9.66 15.12
N LEU A 159 13.22 10.36 14.02
CA LEU A 159 12.84 11.78 13.89
C LEU A 159 11.32 11.93 13.80
N ILE A 160 10.62 11.07 13.06
CA ILE A 160 9.15 11.03 13.01
C ILE A 160 8.59 10.88 14.42
N GLN A 161 9.09 9.94 15.21
CA GLN A 161 8.65 9.70 16.58
C GLN A 161 8.87 10.94 17.49
N ALA A 162 9.96 11.68 17.29
CA ALA A 162 10.25 12.90 18.05
C ALA A 162 9.26 14.02 17.72
N HIS A 163 8.88 14.21 16.46
CA HIS A 163 7.97 15.25 16.02
C HIS A 163 6.48 14.87 16.12
N ASN A 164 6.17 13.56 16.04
CA ASN A 164 4.82 13.02 16.15
C ASN A 164 4.78 11.84 17.13
N PRO A 165 4.78 12.10 18.46
CA PRO A 165 4.72 11.04 19.46
C PRO A 165 3.47 10.16 19.40
N SER A 166 2.42 10.61 18.71
CA SER A 166 1.19 9.83 18.48
C SER A 166 1.32 8.84 17.33
N TRP A 167 2.39 8.91 16.54
CA TRP A 167 2.65 8.01 15.43
C TRP A 167 2.82 6.57 15.90
N ASN A 168 1.93 5.70 15.48
CA ASN A 168 1.87 4.31 15.93
C ASN A 168 1.89 3.29 14.78
N LEU A 169 2.03 3.75 13.53
CA LEU A 169 2.13 2.87 12.35
C LEU A 169 3.58 2.64 11.90
N GLY A 170 4.55 3.21 12.61
CA GLY A 170 5.97 3.01 12.36
C GLY A 170 6.51 1.70 12.93
N GLY A 171 7.80 1.48 12.69
CA GLY A 171 8.50 0.31 13.16
C GLY A 171 8.45 -0.89 12.21
N ILE A 172 9.07 -1.98 12.65
CA ILE A 172 9.03 -3.25 11.91
C ILE A 172 7.69 -3.90 12.22
N ARG A 173 6.71 -3.68 11.37
CA ARG A 173 5.39 -4.31 11.50
C ARG A 173 5.26 -5.48 10.54
N ASP A 174 4.63 -6.53 11.01
CA ASP A 174 3.99 -7.53 10.17
C ASP A 174 2.47 -7.36 10.34
N PRO A 175 1.78 -6.56 9.52
CA PRO A 175 0.32 -6.46 9.54
C PRO A 175 -0.35 -7.75 9.05
N GLY A 176 0.43 -8.69 8.52
CA GLY A 176 -0.04 -9.98 8.07
C GLY A 176 -0.82 -10.80 9.11
N PRO A 177 -0.44 -10.86 10.41
CA PRO A 177 -1.20 -11.63 11.40
C PRO A 177 -2.66 -11.17 11.55
N GLU A 178 -2.89 -9.86 11.55
CA GLU A 178 -4.25 -9.32 11.68
C GLU A 178 -5.09 -9.60 10.44
N ALA A 179 -4.56 -9.33 9.26
CA ALA A 179 -5.22 -9.66 8.00
C ALA A 179 -5.54 -11.15 7.89
N ARG A 180 -4.57 -12.03 8.25
CA ARG A 180 -4.79 -13.48 8.26
C ARG A 180 -5.91 -13.90 9.22
N ARG A 181 -5.99 -13.28 10.40
CA ARG A 181 -7.07 -13.55 11.36
C ARG A 181 -8.44 -13.18 10.78
N HIS A 182 -8.59 -12.01 10.15
CA HIS A 182 -9.82 -11.57 9.52
C HIS A 182 -10.21 -12.49 8.36
N LEU A 183 -9.26 -12.81 7.47
CA LEU A 183 -9.50 -13.72 6.35
C LEU A 183 -9.89 -15.12 6.82
N SER A 184 -9.20 -15.67 7.84
CA SER A 184 -9.56 -16.98 8.40
C SER A 184 -10.95 -16.96 9.04
N GLY A 185 -11.34 -15.87 9.72
CA GLY A 185 -12.69 -15.69 10.25
C GLY A 185 -13.77 -15.68 9.18
N ALA A 186 -13.45 -15.20 7.96
CA ALA A 186 -14.33 -15.24 6.80
C ALA A 186 -14.27 -16.59 6.02
N GLY A 187 -13.51 -17.58 6.50
CA GLY A 187 -13.43 -18.93 5.95
C GLY A 187 -12.32 -19.12 4.89
N PHE A 188 -11.44 -18.15 4.70
CA PHE A 188 -10.27 -18.33 3.81
C PHE A 188 -9.22 -19.24 4.42
N VAL A 189 -8.53 -19.98 3.55
CA VAL A 189 -7.37 -20.80 3.94
C VAL A 189 -6.10 -20.12 3.43
N VAL A 190 -5.17 -19.80 4.34
CA VAL A 190 -3.88 -19.22 3.97
C VAL A 190 -3.05 -20.26 3.21
N VAL A 191 -2.67 -19.92 1.98
CA VAL A 191 -1.85 -20.76 1.11
C VAL A 191 -0.37 -20.54 1.41
N GLU A 192 0.06 -19.29 1.50
CA GLU A 192 1.45 -18.93 1.77
C GLU A 192 1.53 -17.53 2.38
N THR A 193 2.55 -17.33 3.19
CA THR A 193 3.01 -16.02 3.64
C THR A 193 4.50 -15.92 3.35
N PHE A 194 4.93 -14.84 2.72
CA PHE A 194 6.34 -14.59 2.45
C PHE A 194 6.76 -13.18 2.84
N THR A 195 8.05 -13.02 3.13
CA THR A 195 8.69 -11.73 3.37
C THR A 195 10.13 -11.76 2.87
N PHE A 196 10.60 -10.62 2.37
CA PHE A 196 12.01 -10.39 2.05
C PHE A 196 12.30 -8.89 2.05
N ASP A 197 13.57 -8.55 2.23
CA ASP A 197 14.02 -7.17 2.30
C ASP A 197 14.72 -6.77 1.01
N VAL A 198 14.56 -5.50 0.63
CA VAL A 198 15.21 -4.89 -0.54
C VAL A 198 15.67 -3.48 -0.20
N ASP A 199 16.79 -3.06 -0.76
CA ASP A 199 17.23 -1.67 -0.69
C ASP A 199 16.66 -0.89 -1.86
N VAL A 200 15.99 0.22 -1.54
CA VAL A 200 15.40 1.12 -2.55
C VAL A 200 16.26 2.36 -2.67
N PRO A 201 16.75 2.68 -3.89
CA PRO A 201 17.52 3.90 -4.10
C PRO A 201 16.61 5.12 -4.12
N TYR A 202 17.04 6.17 -3.43
CA TYR A 202 16.44 7.50 -3.44
C TYR A 202 17.51 8.57 -3.62
N SER A 203 17.16 9.71 -4.22
CA SER A 203 17.89 10.94 -3.96
C SER A 203 17.49 11.49 -2.59
N VAL A 204 18.32 12.36 -2.01
CA VAL A 204 18.00 13.04 -0.74
C VAL A 204 16.64 13.74 -0.83
N ASP A 205 16.38 14.46 -1.93
CA ASP A 205 15.13 15.17 -2.13
C ASP A 205 13.93 14.23 -2.31
N SER A 206 14.07 13.16 -3.10
CA SER A 206 12.98 12.20 -3.30
C SER A 206 12.63 11.46 -2.00
N TRP A 207 13.62 11.16 -1.14
CA TRP A 207 13.36 10.60 0.18
C TRP A 207 12.57 11.57 1.07
N ARG A 208 13.00 12.82 1.17
CA ARG A 208 12.30 13.84 1.95
C ARG A 208 10.85 14.03 1.48
N LEU A 209 10.63 14.12 0.15
CA LEU A 209 9.30 14.25 -0.43
C LEU A 209 8.44 13.01 -0.17
N ARG A 210 9.05 11.80 -0.25
CA ARG A 210 8.39 10.54 0.11
C ARG A 210 7.90 10.54 1.56
N ILE A 211 8.74 11.02 2.49
CA ILE A 211 8.39 11.08 3.92
C ILE A 211 7.32 12.12 4.18
N ARG A 212 7.40 13.30 3.58
CA ARG A 212 6.39 14.36 3.70
C ARG A 212 4.99 13.91 3.26
N ALA A 213 4.91 13.03 2.26
CA ALA A 213 3.64 12.45 1.80
C ALA A 213 3.15 11.28 2.67
N SER A 214 3.83 10.93 3.76
CA SER A 214 3.41 9.87 4.69
C SER A 214 2.36 10.35 5.69
N ALA A 215 1.51 9.44 6.16
CA ALA A 215 0.52 9.73 7.20
C ALA A 215 1.14 10.36 8.45
N ALA A 216 2.36 9.94 8.80
CA ALA A 216 3.08 10.44 9.97
C ALA A 216 3.28 11.97 9.94
N ILE A 217 3.54 12.53 8.77
CA ILE A 217 3.82 13.95 8.58
C ILE A 217 2.56 14.72 8.19
N LEU A 218 1.63 14.10 7.46
CA LEU A 218 0.33 14.71 7.13
C LEU A 218 -0.53 14.98 8.37
N ASP A 219 -0.27 14.31 9.49
CA ASP A 219 -0.92 14.56 10.77
C ASP A 219 -0.37 15.80 11.51
N LEU A 220 0.79 16.31 11.10
CA LEU A 220 1.37 17.52 11.67
C LEU A 220 0.72 18.77 11.05
N ASN A 221 0.73 19.86 11.82
CA ASN A 221 0.41 21.16 11.24
C ASN A 221 1.53 21.67 10.32
N THR A 222 1.26 22.68 9.51
CA THR A 222 2.21 23.21 8.52
C THR A 222 3.57 23.60 9.13
N ALA A 223 3.59 24.20 10.31
CA ALA A 223 4.83 24.59 10.99
C ALA A 223 5.62 23.36 11.48
N GLY A 224 4.94 22.36 12.04
CA GLY A 224 5.53 21.11 12.47
C GLY A 224 6.12 20.29 11.31
N ALA A 225 5.40 20.20 10.20
CA ALA A 225 5.89 19.54 9.00
C ALA A 225 7.12 20.24 8.40
N ALA A 226 7.15 21.58 8.41
CA ALA A 226 8.30 22.36 7.95
C ALA A 226 9.51 22.20 8.89
N ALA A 227 9.31 22.18 10.20
CA ALA A 227 10.36 21.96 11.18
C ALA A 227 10.96 20.55 11.03
N PHE A 228 10.12 19.54 10.91
CA PHE A 228 10.53 18.15 10.62
C PHE A 228 11.39 18.07 9.36
N ASP A 229 10.93 18.66 8.25
CA ASP A 229 11.63 18.57 6.97
C ASP A 229 13.00 19.27 7.01
N ALA A 230 13.10 20.41 7.70
CA ALA A 230 14.36 21.12 7.91
C ALA A 230 15.36 20.30 8.75
N GLU A 231 14.89 19.68 9.82
CA GLU A 231 15.73 18.81 10.68
C GLU A 231 16.14 17.54 9.94
N LEU A 232 15.23 16.90 9.20
CA LEU A 232 15.54 15.74 8.36
C LEU A 232 16.63 16.10 7.33
N ALA A 233 16.54 17.24 6.67
CA ALA A 233 17.55 17.69 5.72
C ALA A 233 18.92 17.83 6.37
N GLY A 234 19.00 18.41 7.56
CA GLY A 234 20.25 18.55 8.33
C GLY A 234 20.85 17.20 8.73
N VAL A 235 20.02 16.31 9.24
CA VAL A 235 20.45 14.94 9.63
C VAL A 235 20.93 14.12 8.44
N LEU A 236 20.24 14.24 7.30
CA LEU A 236 20.66 13.53 6.08
C LEU A 236 22.01 14.06 5.57
N ALA A 237 22.22 15.37 5.56
CA ALA A 237 23.48 15.98 5.14
C ALA A 237 24.67 15.57 6.01
N ASP A 238 24.44 15.43 7.33
CA ASP A 238 25.48 15.07 8.30
C ASP A 238 25.80 13.55 8.25
N ARG A 239 24.77 12.69 8.27
CA ARG A 239 24.95 11.25 8.45
C ARG A 239 25.04 10.46 7.15
N PHE A 240 24.50 10.97 6.05
CA PHE A 240 24.43 10.30 4.76
C PHE A 240 24.94 11.24 3.64
N PRO A 241 26.23 11.63 3.69
CA PRO A 241 26.78 12.55 2.71
C PRO A 241 26.77 11.93 1.32
N GLY A 242 26.22 12.66 0.33
CA GLY A 242 26.09 12.24 -1.07
C GLY A 242 24.68 12.47 -1.60
N ASP A 243 24.52 12.24 -2.91
CA ASP A 243 23.26 12.52 -3.60
C ASP A 243 22.30 11.33 -3.63
N SER A 244 22.76 10.14 -3.22
CA SER A 244 22.02 8.89 -3.29
C SER A 244 21.94 8.20 -1.93
N LEU A 245 20.74 7.73 -1.57
CA LEU A 245 20.44 7.00 -0.36
C LEU A 245 19.97 5.58 -0.73
N LEU A 246 20.34 4.60 0.08
CA LEU A 246 19.71 3.28 0.04
C LEU A 246 18.81 3.14 1.28
N ALA A 247 17.52 3.06 1.05
CA ALA A 247 16.55 2.89 2.11
C ALA A 247 16.08 1.42 2.15
N PRO A 248 16.40 0.68 3.23
CA PRO A 248 15.91 -0.68 3.36
C PRO A 248 14.39 -0.68 3.48
N HIS A 249 13.75 -1.57 2.71
CA HIS A 249 12.31 -1.80 2.72
C HIS A 249 12.03 -3.29 2.87
N ARG A 250 10.90 -3.61 3.46
CA ARG A 250 10.36 -4.97 3.55
C ARG A 250 9.17 -5.14 2.64
N VAL A 251 9.23 -6.18 1.80
CA VAL A 251 8.09 -6.75 1.09
C VAL A 251 7.52 -7.86 1.95
N TRP A 252 6.21 -7.89 2.10
CA TRP A 252 5.49 -9.01 2.69
C TRP A 252 4.18 -9.24 1.94
N ALA A 253 3.71 -10.48 1.90
CA ALA A 253 2.39 -10.81 1.42
C ALA A 253 1.85 -12.06 2.13
N SER A 254 0.53 -12.08 2.33
CA SER A 254 -0.23 -13.26 2.73
C SER A 254 -1.23 -13.56 1.64
N VAL A 255 -1.14 -14.75 1.05
CA VAL A 255 -2.05 -15.24 0.02
C VAL A 255 -2.97 -16.28 0.62
N ALA A 256 -4.27 -16.13 0.39
CA ALA A 256 -5.28 -17.05 0.87
C ALA A 256 -6.28 -17.39 -0.23
N VAL A 257 -6.88 -18.59 -0.15
CA VAL A 257 -7.88 -19.08 -1.09
C VAL A 257 -9.27 -19.02 -0.47
N ALA A 258 -10.25 -18.57 -1.25
CA ALA A 258 -11.65 -18.58 -0.86
C ALA A 258 -12.17 -20.04 -0.77
N PRO A 259 -13.09 -20.32 0.15
CA PRO A 259 -13.72 -21.63 0.22
C PRO A 259 -14.48 -21.95 -1.08
N SER A 260 -14.58 -23.25 -1.39
CA SER A 260 -15.35 -23.79 -2.52
C SER A 260 -16.83 -23.55 -2.42
#